data_a8efc534f1ce85779e9db04ec3b1913a
#
_entry.id   a8efc534f1ce85779e9db04ec3b1913a
#
_cell.length_a   1.000
_cell.length_b   1.000
_cell.length_c   1.000
_cell.angle_alpha   90.00
_cell.angle_beta   90.00
_cell.angle_gamma   90.00
#
_symmetry.space_group_name_H-M   'P 1'
#
loop_
_entity.id
_entity.type
_entity.pdbx_description
1 polymer ?
#
loop_
_entity_poly.entity_id
_entity_poly.type
_entity_poly.pdbx_seq_one_letter_code
_entity_poly.pdbx_strand_id
1 'polypeptide(L)'
;MRDNVSALHNSKPLPLLRARAADADAGSCFFDATAAPAFVDAEKHVFCLPGVVNIGVQKGGTGELQTWLTAHPSFLAHGGEVHFFDGERLARRGCDRREGGRLRLAYARYLWRRWSPHEAQVAGRFVFEKTPAYFDQASPQVLACAVPSARLLLMLRRPEARAFSAYQMCTREMHARWCTEPFDAALERSLQTGDGSEAPSLRALRNEPQLKRMLVMGQYALHLRRWLGAFDASQFGVLWLEQFKRSPFTCIHAIERFVGARPHDYRTQATRNRAGLWVVGKSKSSQAGTSQADGGAKARISPWANKTLHEFYAPWQRRLRRLLERTNASLLPLEERLLSG
;
A
#
# COMPACT_ATOMS: atom_id res chain seq x y z
N MET A 1 -35.32 -3.03 -12.96
CA MET A 1 -33.94 -3.27 -12.58
C MET A 1 -33.38 -2.07 -11.80
N ARG A 2 -33.97 -1.81 -10.66
CA ARG A 2 -33.53 -0.83 -9.68
C ARG A 2 -33.76 -1.52 -8.35
N ASP A 3 -32.79 -2.20 -7.75
CA ASP A 3 -32.86 -2.66 -6.35
C ASP A 3 -31.69 -3.63 -6.07
N ASN A 4 -30.46 -3.13 -6.09
CA ASN A 4 -29.33 -3.87 -5.50
C ASN A 4 -28.15 -2.97 -5.05
N VAL A 5 -28.41 -1.67 -4.81
CA VAL A 5 -27.36 -0.74 -4.32
C VAL A 5 -27.46 -0.53 -2.80
N SER A 6 -28.52 -1.02 -2.15
CA SER A 6 -28.77 -0.77 -0.73
C SER A 6 -28.05 -1.72 0.24
N ALA A 7 -27.44 -2.80 -0.22
CA ALA A 7 -26.77 -3.78 0.66
C ALA A 7 -25.32 -3.41 1.05
N LEU A 8 -24.72 -2.38 0.42
CA LEU A 8 -23.34 -1.98 0.66
C LEU A 8 -23.16 -0.86 1.71
N HIS A 9 -24.26 -0.36 2.28
CA HIS A 9 -24.22 0.87 3.10
C HIS A 9 -24.21 0.64 4.61
N ASN A 10 -24.03 -0.58 5.12
CA ASN A 10 -24.10 -0.87 6.56
C ASN A 10 -22.87 -1.59 7.12
N SER A 11 -21.65 -1.27 6.67
CA SER A 11 -20.47 -1.67 7.43
C SER A 11 -20.26 -0.69 8.60
N LYS A 12 -21.06 -0.87 9.65
CA LYS A 12 -20.75 -0.31 10.97
C LYS A 12 -19.37 -0.82 11.35
N PRO A 13 -18.50 0.01 12.01
CA PRO A 13 -17.32 -0.51 12.70
C PRO A 13 -17.79 -1.71 13.51
N LEU A 14 -17.17 -2.88 13.32
CA LEU A 14 -17.57 -4.08 14.04
C LEU A 14 -17.51 -3.78 15.55
N PRO A 15 -18.53 -4.12 16.32
CA PRO A 15 -18.47 -3.99 17.77
C PRO A 15 -17.28 -4.81 18.27
N LEU A 16 -16.63 -4.35 19.33
CA LEU A 16 -15.61 -5.11 20.05
C LEU A 16 -16.18 -6.48 20.39
N LEU A 17 -15.85 -7.45 19.57
CA LEU A 17 -16.22 -8.84 19.83
C LEU A 17 -15.21 -9.41 20.82
N ARG A 18 -15.68 -9.92 21.95
CA ARG A 18 -14.92 -10.85 22.81
C ARG A 18 -14.76 -12.19 22.09
N ALA A 19 -14.23 -12.13 20.85
CA ALA A 19 -14.04 -13.31 20.03
C ALA A 19 -12.72 -14.00 20.39
N ARG A 20 -12.69 -15.32 20.28
CA ARG A 20 -11.43 -16.06 20.26
C ARG A 20 -10.69 -15.69 18.96
N ALA A 21 -9.36 -15.65 19.00
CA ALA A 21 -8.55 -15.37 17.82
C ALA A 21 -8.86 -16.32 16.63
N ALA A 22 -9.40 -17.51 16.92
CA ALA A 22 -9.81 -18.47 15.90
C ALA A 22 -11.01 -17.98 15.06
N ASP A 23 -11.91 -17.20 15.67
CA ASP A 23 -13.16 -16.73 15.07
C ASP A 23 -13.08 -15.25 14.65
N ALA A 24 -11.96 -14.61 14.89
CA ALA A 24 -11.72 -13.21 14.53
C ALA A 24 -11.53 -13.03 13.02
N ASP A 25 -11.95 -11.91 12.49
CA ASP A 25 -11.76 -11.49 11.10
C ASP A 25 -11.22 -10.05 11.04
N ALA A 26 -11.05 -9.52 9.84
CA ALA A 26 -10.62 -8.15 9.59
C ALA A 26 -11.44 -7.14 10.41
N GLY A 27 -10.75 -6.25 11.10
CA GLY A 27 -11.36 -5.27 12.00
C GLY A 27 -11.79 -5.82 13.37
N SER A 28 -11.71 -7.14 13.61
CA SER A 28 -12.02 -7.73 14.92
C SER A 28 -10.95 -7.42 15.95
N CYS A 29 -11.38 -7.18 17.18
CA CYS A 29 -10.50 -7.02 18.34
C CYS A 29 -10.82 -8.10 19.37
N PHE A 30 -9.80 -8.56 20.07
CA PHE A 30 -9.92 -9.60 21.11
C PHE A 30 -8.96 -9.33 22.27
N PHE A 31 -9.29 -9.86 23.44
CA PHE A 31 -8.41 -9.83 24.60
C PHE A 31 -7.49 -11.03 24.58
N ASP A 32 -6.23 -10.81 24.88
CA ASP A 32 -5.25 -11.87 25.04
C ASP A 32 -4.44 -11.63 26.33
N ALA A 33 -4.93 -12.19 27.41
CA ALA A 33 -4.31 -12.08 28.73
C ALA A 33 -2.85 -12.60 28.76
N THR A 34 -2.48 -13.49 27.84
CA THR A 34 -1.13 -14.06 27.80
C THR A 34 -0.12 -13.17 27.07
N ALA A 35 -0.59 -12.17 26.34
CA ALA A 35 0.23 -11.27 25.54
C ALA A 35 0.37 -9.87 26.15
N ALA A 36 -0.40 -9.55 27.19
CA ALA A 36 -0.29 -8.26 27.89
C ALA A 36 1.08 -8.17 28.57
N PRO A 37 1.79 -7.05 28.46
CA PRO A 37 2.98 -6.78 29.26
C PRO A 37 2.64 -6.89 30.75
N ALA A 38 3.54 -7.48 31.55
CA ALA A 38 3.32 -7.76 32.98
C ALA A 38 2.96 -6.54 33.87
N PHE A 39 3.03 -5.32 33.31
CA PHE A 39 2.78 -4.07 34.01
C PHE A 39 1.54 -3.30 33.51
N VAL A 40 0.75 -3.89 32.61
CA VAL A 40 -0.39 -3.22 31.99
C VAL A 40 -1.66 -3.92 32.42
N ASP A 41 -2.70 -3.13 32.74
CA ASP A 41 -4.04 -3.62 33.04
C ASP A 41 -4.59 -4.44 31.84
N ALA A 42 -4.40 -5.74 31.90
CA ALA A 42 -4.67 -6.67 30.81
C ALA A 42 -6.14 -6.65 30.35
N GLU A 43 -7.05 -6.20 31.23
CA GLU A 43 -8.49 -6.14 30.93
C GLU A 43 -8.86 -4.99 29.98
N LYS A 44 -7.98 -4.02 29.79
CA LYS A 44 -8.26 -2.80 28.99
C LYS A 44 -7.53 -2.76 27.67
N HIS A 45 -6.56 -3.62 27.44
CA HIS A 45 -5.79 -3.69 26.20
C HIS A 45 -6.35 -4.74 25.24
N VAL A 46 -6.49 -4.37 23.98
CA VAL A 46 -7.06 -5.24 22.95
C VAL A 46 -6.07 -5.43 21.81
N PHE A 47 -6.08 -6.61 21.24
CA PHE A 47 -5.35 -6.95 20.02
C PHE A 47 -6.32 -6.93 18.85
N CYS A 48 -6.12 -6.01 17.93
CA CYS A 48 -7.01 -5.84 16.80
C CYS A 48 -6.34 -6.24 15.49
N LEU A 49 -7.10 -6.91 14.64
CA LEU A 49 -6.73 -7.15 13.25
C LEU A 49 -7.12 -5.94 12.41
N PRO A 50 -6.32 -5.54 11.42
CA PRO A 50 -6.68 -4.42 10.57
C PRO A 50 -7.90 -4.76 9.71
N GLY A 51 -8.86 -3.84 9.67
CA GLY A 51 -9.98 -3.88 8.72
C GLY A 51 -9.61 -3.28 7.37
N VAL A 52 -8.57 -2.44 7.35
CA VAL A 52 -8.07 -1.76 6.17
C VAL A 52 -6.56 -1.95 6.06
N VAL A 53 -6.09 -2.48 4.94
CA VAL A 53 -4.67 -2.74 4.68
C VAL A 53 -4.23 -2.03 3.41
N ASN A 54 -3.26 -1.13 3.50
CA ASN A 54 -2.60 -0.58 2.32
C ASN A 54 -1.44 -1.51 1.91
N ILE A 55 -1.67 -2.31 0.90
CA ILE A 55 -0.74 -3.34 0.44
C ILE A 55 0.35 -2.83 -0.50
N GLY A 56 0.25 -1.58 -0.99
CA GLY A 56 1.23 -1.08 -1.96
C GLY A 56 0.83 0.21 -2.67
N VAL A 57 1.71 0.64 -3.56
CA VAL A 57 2.99 0.04 -3.99
C VAL A 57 4.15 0.81 -3.33
N GLN A 58 5.28 0.18 -3.19
CA GLN A 58 6.48 0.88 -2.72
C GLN A 58 6.79 2.07 -3.65
N LYS A 59 7.02 3.26 -3.07
CA LYS A 59 7.19 4.54 -3.78
C LYS A 59 5.92 5.06 -4.49
N GLY A 60 4.76 4.47 -4.19
CA GLY A 60 3.45 4.90 -4.70
C GLY A 60 2.80 6.06 -3.91
N GLY A 61 3.44 6.57 -2.85
CA GLY A 61 2.86 7.63 -2.01
C GLY A 61 2.06 7.13 -0.80
N THR A 62 2.20 5.86 -0.46
CA THR A 62 1.49 5.20 0.64
C THR A 62 1.70 5.86 2.01
N GLY A 63 2.88 6.45 2.25
CA GLY A 63 3.14 7.21 3.49
C GLY A 63 2.34 8.50 3.58
N GLU A 64 2.09 9.18 2.47
CA GLU A 64 1.25 10.37 2.43
C GLU A 64 -0.21 9.98 2.69
N LEU A 65 -0.70 8.94 2.04
CA LEU A 65 -2.03 8.39 2.31
C LEU A 65 -2.21 8.02 3.77
N GLN A 66 -1.20 7.37 4.39
CA GLN A 66 -1.22 7.04 5.81
C GLN A 66 -1.38 8.30 6.67
N THR A 67 -0.67 9.39 6.34
CA THR A 67 -0.78 10.65 7.09
C THR A 67 -2.21 11.23 7.03
N TRP A 68 -2.84 11.20 5.85
CA TRP A 68 -4.23 11.63 5.69
C TRP A 68 -5.20 10.76 6.49
N LEU A 69 -5.05 9.43 6.43
CA LEU A 69 -5.92 8.51 7.19
C LEU A 69 -5.69 8.62 8.71
N THR A 70 -4.46 8.88 9.15
CA THR A 70 -4.16 9.10 10.57
C THR A 70 -4.85 10.37 11.12
N ALA A 71 -5.05 11.38 10.29
CA ALA A 71 -5.77 12.59 10.66
C ALA A 71 -7.29 12.40 10.76
N HIS A 72 -7.82 11.31 10.23
CA HIS A 72 -9.23 10.99 10.26
C HIS A 72 -9.64 10.36 11.60
N PRO A 73 -10.67 10.87 12.30
CA PRO A 73 -11.04 10.36 13.63
C PRO A 73 -11.52 8.91 13.64
N SER A 74 -12.06 8.41 12.52
CA SER A 74 -12.52 7.03 12.42
C SER A 74 -11.41 6.01 12.08
N PHE A 75 -10.14 6.44 11.93
CA PHE A 75 -9.05 5.51 11.70
C PHE A 75 -8.09 5.45 12.88
N LEU A 76 -7.65 4.26 13.21
CA LEU A 76 -6.52 4.00 14.09
C LEU A 76 -5.40 3.40 13.25
N ALA A 77 -4.46 4.25 12.83
CA ALA A 77 -3.37 3.82 11.97
C ALA A 77 -2.19 3.27 12.78
N HIS A 78 -1.67 2.13 12.36
CA HIS A 78 -0.38 1.63 12.86
C HIS A 78 0.76 2.58 12.47
N GLY A 79 1.64 2.88 13.40
CA GLY A 79 2.66 3.93 13.28
C GLY A 79 3.90 3.58 12.45
N GLY A 80 3.77 2.75 11.43
CA GLY A 80 4.91 2.38 10.58
C GLY A 80 4.54 1.33 9.54
N GLU A 81 5.55 0.68 8.97
CA GLU A 81 5.35 -0.51 8.14
C GLU A 81 5.45 -1.76 9.03
N VAL A 82 4.51 -2.68 8.84
CA VAL A 82 4.38 -3.85 9.74
C VAL A 82 5.35 -4.97 9.34
N HIS A 83 5.47 -5.23 8.04
CA HIS A 83 6.38 -6.26 7.50
C HIS A 83 6.15 -7.67 8.09
N PHE A 84 4.89 -8.07 8.27
CA PHE A 84 4.57 -9.39 8.79
C PHE A 84 4.47 -10.45 7.70
N PHE A 85 3.84 -10.11 6.56
CA PHE A 85 3.54 -11.07 5.49
C PHE A 85 4.56 -11.12 4.35
N ASP A 86 5.50 -10.19 4.26
CA ASP A 86 6.52 -10.12 3.20
C ASP A 86 7.81 -10.91 3.51
N GLY A 87 7.85 -11.61 4.65
CA GLY A 87 8.93 -12.52 5.01
C GLY A 87 8.82 -13.86 4.25
N GLU A 88 9.94 -14.39 3.77
CA GLU A 88 9.99 -15.63 2.97
C GLU A 88 9.32 -16.84 3.62
N ARG A 89 9.38 -16.96 4.94
CA ARG A 89 8.75 -18.05 5.69
C ARG A 89 7.24 -18.09 5.54
N LEU A 90 6.59 -16.91 5.56
CA LEU A 90 5.14 -16.79 5.41
C LEU A 90 4.72 -16.86 3.95
N ALA A 91 5.53 -16.33 3.03
CA ALA A 91 5.24 -16.38 1.60
C ALA A 91 5.10 -17.81 1.04
N ARG A 92 5.70 -18.81 1.71
CA ARG A 92 5.69 -20.23 1.33
C ARG A 92 4.70 -21.08 2.12
N ARG A 93 4.00 -20.50 3.11
CA ARG A 93 3.03 -21.25 3.93
C ARG A 93 1.71 -21.42 3.18
N GLY A 94 1.15 -22.64 3.29
CA GLY A 94 -0.27 -22.85 3.08
C GLY A 94 -1.08 -22.30 4.26
N CYS A 95 -2.38 -22.22 4.10
CA CYS A 95 -3.26 -21.85 5.20
C CYS A 95 -4.50 -22.75 5.22
N ASP A 96 -4.65 -23.49 6.31
CA ASP A 96 -5.88 -24.19 6.65
C ASP A 96 -6.65 -23.45 7.77
N ARG A 97 -7.84 -23.94 8.10
CA ARG A 97 -8.69 -23.31 9.12
C ARG A 97 -8.06 -23.29 10.53
N ARG A 98 -7.24 -24.27 10.86
CA ARG A 98 -6.50 -24.34 12.15
C ARG A 98 -5.34 -23.36 12.17
N GLU A 99 -4.62 -23.27 11.07
CA GLU A 99 -3.51 -22.34 10.92
C GLU A 99 -4.00 -20.90 10.89
N GLY A 100 -5.19 -20.61 10.34
CA GLY A 100 -5.78 -19.29 10.31
C GLY A 100 -5.92 -18.64 11.68
N GLY A 101 -6.39 -19.36 12.69
CA GLY A 101 -6.49 -18.84 14.06
C GLY A 101 -5.14 -18.52 14.68
N ARG A 102 -4.15 -19.40 14.50
CA ARG A 102 -2.77 -19.18 14.98
C ARG A 102 -2.11 -18.00 14.24
N LEU A 103 -2.34 -17.89 12.96
CA LEU A 103 -1.81 -16.82 12.15
C LEU A 103 -2.39 -15.45 12.55
N ARG A 104 -3.71 -15.37 12.78
CA ARG A 104 -4.39 -14.17 13.27
C ARG A 104 -3.84 -13.70 14.61
N LEU A 105 -3.69 -14.60 15.55
CA LEU A 105 -3.12 -14.29 16.87
C LEU A 105 -1.67 -13.81 16.72
N ALA A 106 -0.85 -14.50 15.95
CA ALA A 106 0.54 -14.11 15.70
C ALA A 106 0.64 -12.75 15.01
N TYR A 107 -0.23 -12.47 14.03
CA TYR A 107 -0.28 -11.20 13.35
C TYR A 107 -0.70 -10.06 14.28
N ALA A 108 -1.76 -10.24 15.05
CA ALA A 108 -2.21 -9.24 16.01
C ALA A 108 -1.16 -8.94 17.08
N ARG A 109 -0.53 -9.97 17.67
CA ARG A 109 0.58 -9.80 18.61
C ARG A 109 1.77 -9.07 17.99
N TYR A 110 2.10 -9.38 16.75
CA TYR A 110 3.19 -8.71 16.03
C TYR A 110 2.86 -7.24 15.73
N LEU A 111 1.67 -6.96 15.28
CA LEU A 111 1.18 -5.60 14.99
C LEU A 111 1.28 -4.71 16.22
N TRP A 112 0.85 -5.22 17.36
CA TRP A 112 0.78 -4.46 18.61
C TRP A 112 1.94 -4.73 19.59
N ARG A 113 3.01 -5.35 19.15
CA ARG A 113 4.14 -5.77 20.02
C ARG A 113 4.80 -4.64 20.81
N ARG A 114 4.72 -3.42 20.33
CA ARG A 114 5.33 -2.24 20.98
C ARG A 114 4.31 -1.40 21.73
N TRP A 115 3.08 -1.47 21.37
CA TRP A 115 1.98 -0.72 21.95
C TRP A 115 0.65 -1.39 21.59
N SER A 116 -0.11 -1.73 22.59
CA SER A 116 -1.46 -2.27 22.43
C SER A 116 -2.47 -1.14 22.67
N PRO A 117 -3.45 -0.93 21.77
CA PRO A 117 -4.46 0.09 21.99
C PRO A 117 -5.36 -0.26 23.16
N HIS A 118 -5.78 0.74 23.90
CA HIS A 118 -6.84 0.61 24.87
C HIS A 118 -8.20 0.43 24.18
N GLU A 119 -9.12 -0.32 24.78
CA GLU A 119 -10.46 -0.58 24.22
C GLU A 119 -11.14 0.70 23.73
N ALA A 120 -11.10 1.77 24.51
CA ALA A 120 -11.67 3.07 24.15
C ALA A 120 -11.05 3.71 22.89
N GLN A 121 -9.80 3.36 22.55
CA GLN A 121 -9.11 3.91 21.37
C GLN A 121 -9.52 3.22 20.07
N VAL A 122 -10.01 1.99 20.15
CA VAL A 122 -10.43 1.20 18.97
C VAL A 122 -11.94 1.25 18.75
N ALA A 123 -12.71 1.62 19.79
CA ALA A 123 -14.16 1.67 19.72
C ALA A 123 -14.63 2.58 18.58
N GLY A 124 -15.36 2.00 17.62
CA GLY A 124 -15.90 2.73 16.48
C GLY A 124 -14.86 3.15 15.42
N ARG A 125 -13.62 2.67 15.47
CA ARG A 125 -12.54 3.00 14.53
C ARG A 125 -12.17 1.83 13.65
N PHE A 126 -11.70 2.14 12.45
CA PHE A 126 -11.05 1.19 11.55
C PHE A 126 -9.57 1.09 11.90
N VAL A 127 -9.12 -0.09 12.29
CA VAL A 127 -7.68 -0.35 12.40
C VAL A 127 -7.09 -0.43 11.01
N PHE A 128 -6.08 0.37 10.76
CA PHE A 128 -5.42 0.53 9.48
C PHE A 128 -3.93 0.23 9.59
N GLU A 129 -3.42 -0.61 8.70
CA GLU A 129 -1.99 -0.80 8.53
C GLU A 129 -1.53 -0.53 7.09
N LYS A 130 -0.26 -0.19 6.93
CA LYS A 130 0.37 0.09 5.65
C LYS A 130 1.72 -0.61 5.55
N THR A 131 1.83 -1.55 4.62
CA THR A 131 3.10 -2.22 4.27
C THR A 131 3.19 -2.37 2.75
N PRO A 132 3.80 -1.41 2.05
CA PRO A 132 3.81 -1.38 0.59
C PRO A 132 4.52 -2.56 -0.06
N ALA A 133 5.40 -3.24 0.67
CA ALA A 133 6.10 -4.43 0.23
C ALA A 133 5.17 -5.65 0.05
N TYR A 134 3.98 -5.64 0.64
CA TYR A 134 3.05 -6.75 0.49
C TYR A 134 2.66 -7.00 -0.96
N PHE A 135 2.49 -5.95 -1.75
CA PHE A 135 1.96 -6.06 -3.10
C PHE A 135 2.79 -6.99 -4.00
N ASP A 136 4.11 -6.92 -3.91
CA ASP A 136 5.01 -7.73 -4.73
C ASP A 136 5.64 -8.91 -3.97
N GLN A 137 5.75 -8.86 -2.63
CA GLN A 137 6.50 -9.83 -1.84
C GLN A 137 5.62 -10.78 -1.02
N ALA A 138 4.45 -10.34 -0.54
CA ALA A 138 3.60 -11.19 0.28
C ALA A 138 2.89 -12.30 -0.54
N SER A 139 2.48 -13.35 0.15
CA SER A 139 1.50 -14.30 -0.36
C SER A 139 0.10 -13.76 -0.09
N PRO A 140 -0.69 -13.41 -1.13
CA PRO A 140 -2.07 -12.95 -0.94
C PRO A 140 -2.93 -13.97 -0.20
N GLN A 141 -2.72 -15.26 -0.44
CA GLN A 141 -3.47 -16.34 0.21
C GLN A 141 -3.25 -16.37 1.72
N VAL A 142 -2.00 -16.14 2.16
CA VAL A 142 -1.68 -16.10 3.60
C VAL A 142 -2.30 -14.88 4.27
N LEU A 143 -2.30 -13.72 3.60
CA LEU A 143 -2.97 -12.54 4.13
C LEU A 143 -4.49 -12.75 4.17
N ALA A 144 -5.09 -13.31 3.10
CA ALA A 144 -6.51 -13.64 3.06
C ALA A 144 -6.92 -14.62 4.17
N CYS A 145 -6.02 -15.53 4.53
CA CYS A 145 -6.27 -16.44 5.66
C CYS A 145 -6.32 -15.71 7.01
N ALA A 146 -5.51 -14.68 7.19
CA ALA A 146 -5.50 -13.90 8.41
C ALA A 146 -6.68 -12.91 8.49
N VAL A 147 -6.98 -12.22 7.40
CA VAL A 147 -7.97 -11.13 7.35
C VAL A 147 -8.80 -11.21 6.05
N PRO A 148 -9.64 -12.24 5.88
CA PRO A 148 -10.32 -12.52 4.62
C PRO A 148 -11.27 -11.41 4.16
N SER A 149 -11.87 -10.67 5.08
CA SER A 149 -12.80 -9.57 4.76
C SER A 149 -12.13 -8.18 4.76
N ALA A 150 -10.79 -8.09 4.84
CA ALA A 150 -10.09 -6.81 4.82
C ALA A 150 -10.36 -6.00 3.55
N ARG A 151 -10.50 -4.69 3.69
CA ARG A 151 -10.46 -3.74 2.57
C ARG A 151 -9.00 -3.44 2.22
N LEU A 152 -8.64 -3.66 0.97
CA LEU A 152 -7.27 -3.51 0.48
C LEU A 152 -7.15 -2.20 -0.29
N LEU A 153 -6.29 -1.30 0.17
CA LEU A 153 -5.94 -0.08 -0.55
C LEU A 153 -4.66 -0.32 -1.37
N LEU A 154 -4.71 0.07 -2.63
CA LEU A 154 -3.59 -0.01 -3.55
C LEU A 154 -3.34 1.35 -4.17
N MET A 155 -2.28 2.03 -3.74
CA MET A 155 -1.88 3.31 -4.27
C MET A 155 -0.80 3.14 -5.34
N LEU A 156 -1.20 3.26 -6.59
CA LEU A 156 -0.35 3.17 -7.77
C LEU A 156 0.32 4.52 -8.07
N ARG A 157 1.35 4.46 -8.88
CA ARG A 157 2.06 5.60 -9.44
C ARG A 157 2.49 5.25 -10.86
N ARG A 158 2.70 6.24 -11.73
CA ARG A 158 3.31 5.98 -13.04
C ARG A 158 4.58 5.15 -12.84
N PRO A 159 4.70 3.96 -13.47
CA PRO A 159 5.75 2.99 -13.11
C PRO A 159 7.16 3.51 -13.38
N GLU A 160 7.35 4.38 -14.39
CA GLU A 160 8.62 5.07 -14.67
C GLU A 160 9.04 5.95 -13.48
N ALA A 161 8.12 6.76 -13.01
CA ALA A 161 8.36 7.66 -11.88
C ALA A 161 8.53 6.90 -10.56
N ARG A 162 7.84 5.73 -10.42
CA ARG A 162 8.03 4.83 -9.28
C ARG A 162 9.43 4.22 -9.30
N ALA A 163 9.86 3.67 -10.44
CA ALA A 163 11.16 3.05 -10.61
C ALA A 163 12.29 4.04 -10.31
N PHE A 164 12.24 5.22 -10.89
CA PHE A 164 13.19 6.28 -10.60
C PHE A 164 13.21 6.67 -9.11
N SER A 165 12.03 6.80 -8.48
CA SER A 165 11.95 7.09 -7.04
C SER A 165 12.50 5.97 -6.16
N ALA A 166 12.39 4.70 -6.58
CA ALA A 166 12.96 3.57 -5.87
C ALA A 166 14.49 3.56 -5.99
N TYR A 167 15.02 3.85 -7.17
CA TYR A 167 16.44 3.98 -7.39
C TYR A 167 17.05 5.11 -6.56
N GLN A 168 16.41 6.29 -6.53
CA GLN A 168 16.82 7.42 -5.70
C GLN A 168 16.82 7.08 -4.20
N MET A 169 15.88 6.28 -3.73
CA MET A 169 15.86 5.80 -2.35
C MET A 169 17.06 4.88 -2.09
N CYS A 170 17.36 3.97 -3.02
CA CYS A 170 18.52 3.09 -2.92
C CYS A 170 19.80 3.89 -2.81
N THR A 171 20.00 4.87 -3.69
CA THR A 171 21.21 5.71 -3.74
C THR A 171 21.39 6.55 -2.47
N ARG A 172 20.30 7.17 -1.97
CA ARG A 172 20.36 8.17 -0.89
C ARG A 172 20.19 7.61 0.51
N GLU A 173 19.39 6.57 0.66
CA GLU A 173 18.99 6.06 1.99
C GLU A 173 19.64 4.70 2.29
N MET A 174 19.79 3.84 1.28
CA MET A 174 20.29 2.48 1.47
C MET A 174 21.78 2.35 1.16
N HIS A 175 22.35 3.23 0.35
CA HIS A 175 23.74 3.22 -0.11
C HIS A 175 24.19 1.83 -0.62
N ALA A 176 23.28 1.12 -1.29
CA ALA A 176 23.55 -0.23 -1.75
C ALA A 176 24.47 -0.22 -2.97
N ARG A 177 25.38 -1.18 -3.04
CA ARG A 177 26.42 -1.26 -4.11
C ARG A 177 25.87 -1.29 -5.53
N TRP A 178 24.65 -1.77 -5.74
CA TRP A 178 24.05 -1.89 -7.06
C TRP A 178 23.40 -0.58 -7.59
N CYS A 179 23.33 0.47 -6.78
CA CYS A 179 22.74 1.77 -7.13
C CYS A 179 23.68 2.94 -6.87
N THR A 180 24.98 2.77 -7.07
CA THR A 180 26.01 3.80 -6.85
C THR A 180 26.18 4.73 -8.02
N GLU A 181 25.84 4.31 -9.23
CA GLU A 181 25.95 5.10 -10.46
C GLU A 181 24.66 5.90 -10.75
N PRO A 182 24.69 6.85 -11.69
CA PRO A 182 23.48 7.52 -12.15
C PRO A 182 22.45 6.53 -12.73
N PHE A 183 21.17 6.80 -12.52
CA PHE A 183 20.09 5.89 -12.93
C PHE A 183 20.12 5.57 -14.43
N ASP A 184 20.40 6.58 -15.25
CA ASP A 184 20.46 6.43 -16.72
C ASP A 184 21.59 5.47 -17.12
N ALA A 185 22.76 5.60 -16.51
CA ALA A 185 23.89 4.71 -16.77
C ALA A 185 23.58 3.26 -16.34
N ALA A 186 22.95 3.07 -15.18
CA ALA A 186 22.51 1.74 -14.73
C ALA A 186 21.50 1.12 -15.70
N LEU A 187 20.54 1.91 -16.17
CA LEU A 187 19.52 1.46 -17.11
C LEU A 187 20.13 1.16 -18.49
N GLU A 188 20.98 2.04 -19.02
CA GLU A 188 21.65 1.87 -20.31
C GLU A 188 22.51 0.61 -20.32
N ARG A 189 23.38 0.44 -19.33
CA ARG A 189 24.22 -0.75 -19.19
C ARG A 189 23.38 -2.03 -19.14
N SER A 190 22.27 -1.98 -18.44
CA SER A 190 21.38 -3.14 -18.31
C SER A 190 20.66 -3.51 -19.62
N LEU A 191 20.51 -2.56 -20.53
CA LEU A 191 19.87 -2.74 -21.83
C LEU A 191 20.87 -3.11 -22.94
N GLN A 192 22.13 -2.70 -22.81
CA GLN A 192 23.21 -2.96 -23.80
C GLN A 192 23.67 -4.43 -23.84
N THR A 193 23.31 -5.27 -22.88
CA THR A 193 23.67 -6.69 -22.86
C THR A 193 22.83 -7.57 -23.80
N GLY A 194 21.95 -6.98 -24.61
CA GLY A 194 21.23 -7.61 -25.71
C GLY A 194 21.81 -7.21 -27.06
N ASP A 195 21.63 -8.01 -28.07
CA ASP A 195 22.14 -7.83 -29.45
C ASP A 195 21.60 -6.60 -30.21
N GLY A 196 21.10 -5.59 -29.51
CA GLY A 196 20.66 -4.30 -30.06
C GLY A 196 19.34 -4.33 -30.85
N SER A 197 18.71 -5.48 -31.01
CA SER A 197 17.52 -5.64 -31.88
C SER A 197 16.18 -5.69 -31.14
N GLU A 198 16.19 -5.85 -29.82
CA GLU A 198 14.95 -6.01 -29.03
C GLU A 198 14.64 -4.79 -28.16
N ALA A 199 13.34 -4.46 -28.10
CA ALA A 199 12.79 -3.53 -27.12
C ALA A 199 13.25 -3.93 -25.69
N PRO A 200 13.40 -2.95 -24.75
CA PRO A 200 13.86 -3.21 -23.39
C PRO A 200 13.14 -4.39 -22.75
N SER A 201 13.82 -5.50 -22.56
CA SER A 201 13.22 -6.74 -22.05
C SER A 201 13.85 -7.17 -20.72
N LEU A 202 13.09 -7.92 -19.91
CA LEU A 202 13.62 -8.49 -18.67
C LEU A 202 14.75 -9.51 -18.91
N ARG A 203 14.92 -10.01 -20.14
CA ARG A 203 16.04 -10.91 -20.51
C ARG A 203 17.35 -10.14 -20.50
N ALA A 204 17.35 -8.90 -20.98
CA ALA A 204 18.54 -8.03 -20.97
C ALA A 204 19.07 -7.77 -19.55
N LEU A 205 18.20 -7.79 -18.54
CA LEU A 205 18.55 -7.51 -17.14
C LEU A 205 19.09 -8.74 -16.37
N ARG A 206 19.59 -9.76 -17.04
CA ARG A 206 20.08 -11.01 -16.36
C ARG A 206 21.21 -10.74 -15.38
N ASN A 207 22.09 -9.83 -15.71
CA ASN A 207 23.28 -9.49 -14.91
C ASN A 207 23.00 -8.46 -13.81
N GLU A 208 21.78 -7.90 -13.74
CA GLU A 208 21.37 -6.87 -12.78
C GLU A 208 20.11 -7.27 -12.00
N PRO A 209 20.19 -8.30 -11.14
CA PRO A 209 19.01 -8.91 -10.52
C PRO A 209 18.23 -7.92 -9.63
N GLN A 210 18.90 -6.98 -8.97
CA GLN A 210 18.25 -5.98 -8.10
C GLN A 210 17.53 -4.91 -8.93
N LEU A 211 18.14 -4.39 -9.99
CA LEU A 211 17.50 -3.47 -10.91
C LEU A 211 16.30 -4.14 -11.60
N LYS A 212 16.48 -5.38 -12.05
CA LYS A 212 15.38 -6.18 -12.60
C LYS A 212 14.21 -6.32 -11.61
N ARG A 213 14.50 -6.70 -10.36
CA ARG A 213 13.46 -6.80 -9.32
C ARG A 213 12.75 -5.46 -9.13
N MET A 214 13.50 -4.35 -9.04
CA MET A 214 12.95 -3.02 -8.91
C MET A 214 12.03 -2.65 -10.09
N LEU A 215 12.39 -3.01 -11.34
CA LEU A 215 11.54 -2.77 -12.50
C LEU A 215 10.30 -3.66 -12.51
N VAL A 216 10.43 -4.95 -12.15
CA VAL A 216 9.29 -5.88 -12.05
C VAL A 216 8.22 -5.39 -11.08
N MET A 217 8.59 -4.71 -10.00
CA MET A 217 7.63 -4.11 -9.06
C MET A 217 6.67 -3.10 -9.74
N GLY A 218 7.03 -2.53 -10.89
CA GLY A 218 6.17 -1.65 -11.69
C GLY A 218 5.24 -2.39 -12.65
N GLN A 219 5.33 -3.70 -12.77
CA GLN A 219 4.45 -4.54 -13.58
C GLN A 219 3.15 -4.86 -12.82
N TYR A 220 2.38 -3.84 -12.50
CA TYR A 220 1.24 -3.91 -11.58
C TYR A 220 0.21 -4.98 -11.93
N ALA A 221 -0.05 -5.22 -13.23
CA ALA A 221 -0.99 -6.25 -13.66
C ALA A 221 -0.57 -7.66 -13.21
N LEU A 222 0.75 -7.93 -13.17
CA LEU A 222 1.29 -9.21 -12.71
C LEU A 222 0.96 -9.44 -11.23
N HIS A 223 1.23 -8.44 -10.41
CA HIS A 223 1.01 -8.52 -8.97
C HIS A 223 -0.48 -8.50 -8.63
N LEU A 224 -1.25 -7.56 -9.20
CA LEU A 224 -2.69 -7.43 -8.92
C LEU A 224 -3.46 -8.71 -9.27
N ARG A 225 -3.10 -9.40 -10.36
CA ARG A 225 -3.71 -10.68 -10.71
C ARG A 225 -3.55 -11.74 -9.61
N ARG A 226 -2.39 -11.78 -8.92
CA ARG A 226 -2.17 -12.70 -7.78
C ARG A 226 -3.11 -12.37 -6.62
N TRP A 227 -3.30 -11.08 -6.34
CA TRP A 227 -4.17 -10.60 -5.27
C TRP A 227 -5.65 -10.86 -5.56
N LEU A 228 -6.10 -10.65 -6.79
CA LEU A 228 -7.47 -10.97 -7.23
C LEU A 228 -7.76 -12.48 -7.25
N GLY A 229 -6.75 -13.33 -7.17
CA GLY A 229 -6.92 -14.77 -6.95
C GLY A 229 -7.16 -15.18 -5.49
N ALA A 230 -7.05 -14.25 -4.55
CA ALA A 230 -7.18 -14.52 -3.11
C ALA A 230 -8.26 -13.66 -2.41
N PHE A 231 -8.60 -12.51 -2.98
CA PHE A 231 -9.59 -11.58 -2.47
C PHE A 231 -10.59 -11.23 -3.56
N ASP A 232 -11.83 -10.95 -3.16
CA ASP A 232 -12.83 -10.44 -4.08
C ASP A 232 -12.45 -9.05 -4.62
N ALA A 233 -12.77 -8.78 -5.87
CA ALA A 233 -12.46 -7.51 -6.51
C ALA A 233 -13.08 -6.31 -5.80
N SER A 234 -14.24 -6.47 -5.17
CA SER A 234 -14.91 -5.43 -4.38
C SER A 234 -14.16 -5.01 -3.13
N GLN A 235 -13.17 -5.82 -2.70
CA GLN A 235 -12.32 -5.51 -1.55
C GLN A 235 -11.15 -4.57 -1.91
N PHE A 236 -10.93 -4.25 -3.19
CA PHE A 236 -9.84 -3.39 -3.63
C PHE A 236 -10.30 -1.96 -3.87
N GLY A 237 -9.66 -1.01 -3.20
CA GLY A 237 -9.70 0.41 -3.51
C GLY A 237 -8.39 0.82 -4.20
N VAL A 238 -8.43 1.10 -5.50
CA VAL A 238 -7.25 1.44 -6.31
C VAL A 238 -7.19 2.93 -6.56
N LEU A 239 -6.07 3.55 -6.24
CA LEU A 239 -5.82 4.99 -6.43
C LEU A 239 -4.54 5.23 -7.22
N TRP A 240 -4.45 6.40 -7.84
CA TRP A 240 -3.22 6.89 -8.46
C TRP A 240 -2.64 8.05 -7.66
N LEU A 241 -1.33 8.00 -7.37
CA LEU A 241 -0.64 9.08 -6.65
C LEU A 241 -0.80 10.43 -7.36
N GLU A 242 -0.73 10.43 -8.69
CA GLU A 242 -0.86 11.63 -9.50
C GLU A 242 -2.24 12.28 -9.32
N GLN A 243 -3.28 11.48 -9.24
CA GLN A 243 -4.65 11.93 -8.96
C GLN A 243 -4.80 12.40 -7.51
N PHE A 244 -4.26 11.61 -6.56
CA PHE A 244 -4.27 11.99 -5.15
C PHE A 244 -3.60 13.35 -4.91
N LYS A 245 -2.50 13.64 -5.60
CA LYS A 245 -1.83 14.95 -5.51
C LYS A 245 -2.65 16.11 -6.08
N ARG A 246 -3.42 15.86 -7.14
CA ARG A 246 -4.26 16.90 -7.74
C ARG A 246 -5.51 17.18 -6.93
N SER A 247 -6.16 16.12 -6.43
CA SER A 247 -7.47 16.16 -5.81
C SER A 247 -7.55 15.31 -4.55
N PRO A 248 -6.74 15.59 -3.50
CA PRO A 248 -6.64 14.73 -2.32
C PRO A 248 -7.96 14.60 -1.57
N PHE A 249 -8.73 15.68 -1.44
CA PHE A 249 -10.04 15.64 -0.77
C PHE A 249 -11.02 14.69 -1.46
N THR A 250 -11.08 14.73 -2.79
CA THR A 250 -11.93 13.82 -3.58
C THR A 250 -11.49 12.37 -3.40
N CYS A 251 -10.18 12.12 -3.41
CA CYS A 251 -9.64 10.78 -3.22
C CYS A 251 -9.90 10.23 -1.82
N ILE A 252 -9.68 11.06 -0.78
CA ILE A 252 -9.88 10.61 0.59
C ILE A 252 -11.37 10.34 0.89
N HIS A 253 -12.28 11.18 0.38
CA HIS A 253 -13.72 10.93 0.49
C HIS A 253 -14.17 9.68 -0.28
N ALA A 254 -13.50 9.34 -1.38
CA ALA A 254 -13.73 8.06 -2.07
C ALA A 254 -13.28 6.87 -1.22
N ILE A 255 -12.16 6.98 -0.50
CA ILE A 255 -11.71 5.95 0.45
C ILE A 255 -12.69 5.82 1.62
N GLU A 256 -13.16 6.93 2.19
CA GLU A 256 -14.15 6.91 3.27
C GLU A 256 -15.40 6.12 2.86
N ARG A 257 -15.95 6.41 1.67
CA ARG A 257 -17.09 5.65 1.12
C ARG A 257 -16.76 4.18 0.89
N PHE A 258 -15.57 3.89 0.34
CA PHE A 258 -15.14 2.53 0.06
C PHE A 258 -15.03 1.67 1.33
N VAL A 259 -14.52 2.23 2.42
CA VAL A 259 -14.39 1.50 3.69
C VAL A 259 -15.63 1.61 4.57
N GLY A 260 -16.58 2.51 4.26
CA GLY A 260 -17.77 2.77 5.07
C GLY A 260 -17.50 3.72 6.25
N ALA A 261 -16.47 4.53 6.19
CA ALA A 261 -16.20 5.56 7.18
C ALA A 261 -17.11 6.78 6.98
N ARG A 262 -17.39 7.50 8.08
CA ARG A 262 -18.13 8.76 8.01
C ARG A 262 -17.27 9.81 7.29
N PRO A 263 -17.85 10.71 6.48
CA PRO A 263 -17.12 11.82 5.89
C PRO A 263 -16.46 12.70 6.95
N HIS A 264 -15.22 13.13 6.68
CA HIS A 264 -14.47 14.01 7.56
C HIS A 264 -14.01 15.27 6.81
N ASP A 265 -14.14 16.45 7.45
CA ASP A 265 -13.65 17.70 6.86
C ASP A 265 -12.16 17.91 7.17
N TYR A 266 -11.32 17.61 6.23
CA TYR A 266 -9.87 17.78 6.32
C TYR A 266 -9.40 19.23 6.10
N ARG A 267 -10.27 20.16 5.69
CA ARG A 267 -9.86 21.53 5.34
C ARG A 267 -9.27 22.28 6.50
N THR A 268 -9.71 21.97 7.72
CA THR A 268 -9.19 22.56 8.97
C THR A 268 -7.79 22.06 9.34
N GLN A 269 -7.36 20.93 8.78
CA GLN A 269 -6.09 20.25 9.09
C GLN A 269 -5.12 20.27 7.92
N ALA A 270 -5.61 20.57 6.71
CA ALA A 270 -4.82 20.54 5.49
C ALA A 270 -4.21 21.91 5.20
N THR A 271 -2.95 21.91 4.82
CA THR A 271 -2.20 23.09 4.39
C THR A 271 -1.55 22.87 3.03
N ARG A 272 -1.15 23.95 2.35
CA ARG A 272 -0.35 23.82 1.12
C ARG A 272 1.14 23.84 1.45
N ASN A 273 1.87 22.88 0.92
CA ASN A 273 3.33 22.89 1.02
C ASN A 273 3.95 23.87 0.00
N ARG A 274 5.28 24.02 0.00
CA ARG A 274 6.02 24.91 -0.92
C ARG A 274 5.80 24.60 -2.41
N ALA A 275 5.41 23.36 -2.75
CA ALA A 275 5.08 22.95 -4.11
C ALA A 275 3.59 23.18 -4.47
N GLY A 276 2.82 23.82 -3.59
CA GLY A 276 1.39 24.09 -3.78
C GLY A 276 0.49 22.86 -3.57
N LEU A 277 1.03 21.73 -3.14
CA LEU A 277 0.27 20.51 -2.88
C LEU A 277 -0.38 20.54 -1.49
N TRP A 278 -1.60 20.05 -1.39
CA TRP A 278 -2.27 19.87 -0.12
C TRP A 278 -1.62 18.74 0.69
N VAL A 279 -1.34 18.99 1.95
CA VAL A 279 -0.77 18.04 2.91
C VAL A 279 -1.46 18.18 4.26
N VAL A 280 -1.55 17.10 5.02
CA VAL A 280 -2.08 17.07 6.37
C VAL A 280 -0.97 16.70 7.33
N GLY A 281 -0.85 17.43 8.45
CA GLY A 281 0.14 17.17 9.49
C GLY A 281 1.60 17.33 9.00
N LYS A 282 2.56 16.83 9.79
CA LYS A 282 3.99 16.80 9.42
C LYS A 282 4.28 15.55 8.56
N SER A 283 3.84 15.55 7.30
CA SER A 283 4.19 14.44 6.40
C SER A 283 5.66 14.54 5.98
N LYS A 284 6.27 13.40 5.60
CA LYS A 284 7.62 13.40 4.99
C LYS A 284 7.69 14.30 3.76
N SER A 285 6.56 14.50 3.06
CA SER A 285 6.46 15.46 1.95
C SER A 285 6.48 16.93 2.42
N SER A 286 6.01 17.23 3.63
CA SER A 286 6.17 18.56 4.25
C SER A 286 7.60 18.78 4.76
N GLN A 287 8.28 17.71 5.19
CA GLN A 287 9.69 17.75 5.64
C GLN A 287 10.68 17.70 4.46
N ALA A 288 10.29 17.17 3.30
CA ALA A 288 11.13 17.23 2.10
C ALA A 288 11.41 18.67 1.61
N GLY A 289 10.80 19.68 2.27
CA GLY A 289 11.17 21.08 2.16
C GLY A 289 12.16 21.56 3.22
N THR A 290 12.51 20.74 4.23
CA THR A 290 13.39 21.14 5.34
C THR A 290 14.70 20.35 5.44
N SER A 291 14.85 19.23 4.74
CA SER A 291 16.17 18.61 4.56
C SER A 291 16.94 19.28 3.40
N GLN A 292 17.08 20.58 3.46
CA GLN A 292 18.09 21.34 2.74
C GLN A 292 19.35 21.42 3.61
N ALA A 293 20.14 20.38 3.58
CA ALA A 293 21.59 20.56 3.82
C ALA A 293 22.38 20.65 2.50
N ASP A 294 21.75 20.29 1.33
CA ASP A 294 22.38 20.50 0.03
C ASP A 294 21.39 21.13 -0.94
N GLY A 295 21.73 22.33 -1.44
CA GLY A 295 20.97 23.13 -2.41
C GLY A 295 20.79 22.50 -3.82
N GLY A 296 20.70 21.18 -3.90
CA GLY A 296 20.50 20.44 -5.14
C GLY A 296 19.04 20.39 -5.57
N ALA A 297 18.75 20.82 -6.81
CA ALA A 297 17.47 20.62 -7.46
C ALA A 297 17.04 19.13 -7.34
N LYS A 298 15.77 18.88 -7.00
CA LYS A 298 15.24 17.51 -6.92
C LYS A 298 15.53 16.78 -8.24
N ALA A 299 16.35 15.76 -8.20
CA ALA A 299 16.71 15.00 -9.38
C ALA A 299 15.46 14.56 -10.15
N ARG A 300 15.48 14.75 -11.46
CA ARG A 300 14.41 14.35 -12.36
C ARG A 300 14.86 13.18 -13.20
N ILE A 301 13.95 12.30 -13.54
CA ILE A 301 14.20 11.26 -14.55
C ILE A 301 14.51 11.95 -15.88
N SER A 302 15.51 11.47 -16.59
CA SER A 302 15.84 12.03 -17.92
C SER A 302 14.74 11.73 -18.95
N PRO A 303 14.62 12.53 -20.00
CA PRO A 303 13.68 12.24 -21.08
C PRO A 303 13.91 10.86 -21.71
N TRP A 304 15.18 10.47 -21.89
CA TRP A 304 15.55 9.16 -22.42
C TRP A 304 15.09 8.01 -21.52
N ALA A 305 15.47 8.01 -20.24
CA ALA A 305 15.07 6.97 -19.31
C ALA A 305 13.55 6.91 -19.13
N ASN A 306 12.88 8.05 -19.12
CA ASN A 306 11.41 8.10 -19.05
C ASN A 306 10.76 7.45 -20.27
N LYS A 307 11.24 7.75 -21.49
CA LYS A 307 10.75 7.14 -22.74
C LYS A 307 11.01 5.63 -22.74
N THR A 308 12.23 5.21 -22.44
CA THR A 308 12.65 3.82 -22.40
C THR A 308 11.79 3.00 -21.43
N LEU A 309 11.56 3.51 -20.22
CA LEU A 309 10.71 2.83 -19.23
C LEU A 309 9.24 2.87 -19.62
N HIS A 310 8.76 3.94 -20.27
CA HIS A 310 7.40 4.01 -20.79
C HIS A 310 7.15 2.88 -21.80
N GLU A 311 8.04 2.70 -22.76
CA GLU A 311 7.97 1.60 -23.73
C GLU A 311 8.02 0.22 -23.05
N PHE A 312 8.91 0.06 -22.07
CA PHE A 312 9.02 -1.17 -21.27
C PHE A 312 7.73 -1.50 -20.51
N TYR A 313 7.08 -0.50 -19.91
CA TYR A 313 5.86 -0.70 -19.14
C TYR A 313 4.57 -0.69 -19.96
N ALA A 314 4.57 -0.19 -21.18
CA ALA A 314 3.35 -0.04 -21.98
C ALA A 314 2.53 -1.33 -22.13
N PRO A 315 3.11 -2.53 -22.37
CA PRO A 315 2.34 -3.77 -22.40
C PRO A 315 1.67 -4.11 -21.07
N TRP A 316 2.34 -3.80 -19.96
CA TRP A 316 1.84 -4.04 -18.60
C TRP A 316 0.74 -3.07 -18.20
N GLN A 317 0.83 -1.82 -18.63
CA GLN A 317 -0.22 -0.82 -18.44
C GLN A 317 -1.50 -1.20 -19.20
N ARG A 318 -1.37 -1.67 -20.45
CA ARG A 318 -2.52 -2.20 -21.21
C ARG A 318 -3.16 -3.42 -20.52
N ARG A 319 -2.36 -4.31 -19.94
CA ARG A 319 -2.86 -5.46 -19.17
C ARG A 319 -3.55 -5.03 -17.87
N LEU A 320 -2.98 -4.04 -17.17
CA LEU A 320 -3.58 -3.49 -15.95
C LEU A 320 -4.95 -2.87 -16.23
N ARG A 321 -5.07 -2.06 -17.28
CA ARG A 321 -6.33 -1.46 -17.71
C ARG A 321 -7.41 -2.53 -17.93
N ARG A 322 -7.12 -3.53 -18.75
CA ARG A 322 -8.04 -4.63 -19.03
C ARG A 322 -8.41 -5.43 -17.76
N LEU A 323 -7.49 -5.58 -16.83
CA LEU A 323 -7.74 -6.28 -15.58
C LEU A 323 -8.70 -5.49 -14.70
N LEU A 324 -8.49 -4.19 -14.54
CA LEU A 324 -9.36 -3.30 -13.77
C LEU A 324 -10.77 -3.20 -14.38
N GLU A 325 -10.88 -3.08 -15.72
CA GLU A 325 -12.16 -3.04 -16.43
C GLU A 325 -12.97 -4.33 -16.24
N ARG A 326 -12.32 -5.50 -16.26
CA ARG A 326 -12.99 -6.80 -16.14
C ARG A 326 -13.43 -7.16 -14.73
N THR A 327 -12.75 -6.64 -13.72
CA THR A 327 -12.91 -7.11 -12.34
C THR A 327 -13.81 -6.24 -11.49
N ASN A 328 -14.28 -5.10 -11.99
CA ASN A 328 -15.02 -4.11 -11.19
C ASN A 328 -14.31 -3.72 -9.88
N ALA A 329 -12.98 -3.84 -9.83
CA ALA A 329 -12.21 -3.30 -8.72
C ALA A 329 -12.49 -1.79 -8.61
N SER A 330 -12.75 -1.30 -7.41
CA SER A 330 -13.13 0.10 -7.20
C SER A 330 -11.96 1.03 -7.52
N LEU A 331 -11.99 1.67 -8.69
CA LEU A 331 -11.11 2.80 -8.98
C LEU A 331 -11.59 4.02 -8.18
N LEU A 332 -10.72 4.58 -7.34
CA LEU A 332 -11.05 5.66 -6.41
C LEU A 332 -10.28 6.94 -6.74
N PRO A 333 -10.93 8.01 -7.11
CA PRO A 333 -12.11 8.17 -7.94
C PRO A 333 -11.79 7.87 -9.41
N LEU A 334 -12.81 7.60 -10.21
CA LEU A 334 -12.66 7.35 -11.64
C LEU A 334 -12.22 8.64 -12.38
N GLU A 335 -10.99 8.69 -12.88
CA GLU A 335 -10.61 9.57 -13.99
C GLU A 335 -10.10 8.71 -15.15
N GLU A 336 -10.88 8.64 -16.20
CA GLU A 336 -10.57 7.88 -17.42
C GLU A 336 -9.25 8.28 -18.10
N ARG A 337 -8.77 9.50 -17.85
CA ARG A 337 -7.56 10.05 -18.50
C ARG A 337 -6.24 9.46 -18.02
N LEU A 338 -6.18 8.81 -16.85
CA LEU A 338 -4.94 8.21 -16.36
C LEU A 338 -4.66 6.83 -16.96
N LEU A 339 -5.66 6.24 -17.61
CA LEU A 339 -5.54 4.98 -18.33
C LEU A 339 -5.26 5.18 -19.83
N SER A 340 -5.28 6.41 -20.33
CA SER A 340 -5.15 6.76 -21.76
C SER A 340 -3.78 7.31 -22.16
N GLY A 341 -2.77 7.19 -21.32
CA GLY A 341 -1.38 7.55 -21.62
C GLY A 341 -0.54 6.37 -22.09
#